data_407235609a08d79ee6b4c87b110c01a3
#
_entry.id   407235609a08d79ee6b4c87b110c01a3
#
_cell.length_a   1.000
_cell.length_b   1.000
_cell.length_c   1.000
_cell.angle_alpha   90.00
_cell.angle_beta   90.00
_cell.angle_gamma   90.00
#
_symmetry.space_group_name_H-M   'P 1'
#
loop_
_entity.id
_entity.type
_entity.pdbx_description
1 polymer ?
#
loop_
_entity_poly.entity_id
_entity_poly.type
_entity_poly.pdbx_seq_one_letter_code
_entity_poly.pdbx_strand_id
1 'polypeptide(L)'
;MRLIHVTPTYLPAVRYGGPIVAVHGLCAALAARGHEVEVFTTSIDGPRDSVVPHDRPVMLDGVKIRYFRSPALRRLSWAPGLAAALRTEIGAADIVHLHSVFLWPTAFAARLARRRGVPYLVSPRGMLVKALIERRHFLLKRLWLALIERRNIEAAAAIHVTSRIEAAELDKFGLRLPRIAAIPNGIDDLDAVTPGDPARDIAGLAELHPLMLSFGRLSWVKRLDRLIEAFARTDCGNLAIVGTDDEGLAPQLRATAERLGVARRVHLVPRTVTGADKEFVFGAASGVVLASLSESFGNVGIEAMQRGLPVIATPGTGISELLRESGGGLVVEPEPEALAEAIERIVRDAALAARLGEAGKNFARKHCRWADVAERMEALYRSLLDAPGAA
;
A
#
# COMPACT_ATOMS: atom_id res chain seq x y z
N MET A 1 17.32 19.21 -1.94
CA MET A 1 17.63 18.44 -0.72
C MET A 1 18.21 17.11 -1.13
N ARG A 2 19.09 16.55 -0.32
CA ARG A 2 19.55 15.17 -0.39
C ARG A 2 18.71 14.30 0.52
N LEU A 3 17.90 13.42 -0.06
CA LEU A 3 16.93 12.60 0.64
C LEU A 3 17.35 11.13 0.62
N ILE A 4 17.49 10.52 1.78
CA ILE A 4 17.75 9.08 1.89
C ILE A 4 16.46 8.39 2.33
N HIS A 5 15.96 7.49 1.49
CA HIS A 5 14.85 6.60 1.81
C HIS A 5 15.39 5.21 2.16
N VAL A 6 14.92 4.65 3.27
CA VAL A 6 15.27 3.29 3.69
C VAL A 6 14.03 2.43 3.76
N THR A 7 14.02 1.35 2.99
CA THR A 7 12.90 0.41 2.93
C THR A 7 13.42 -1.03 2.90
N PRO A 8 12.73 -2.01 3.52
CA PRO A 8 13.20 -3.39 3.53
C PRO A 8 13.18 -4.04 2.15
N THR A 9 12.24 -3.64 1.29
CA THR A 9 12.05 -4.16 -0.08
C THR A 9 11.67 -3.03 -1.02
N TYR A 10 12.04 -3.17 -2.29
CA TYR A 10 11.78 -2.16 -3.32
C TYR A 10 11.58 -2.82 -4.68
N LEU A 11 11.22 -2.04 -5.73
CA LEU A 11 11.15 -2.57 -7.08
C LEU A 11 12.46 -3.31 -7.45
N PRO A 12 12.40 -4.41 -8.19
CA PRO A 12 11.26 -5.00 -8.86
C PRO A 12 10.43 -5.99 -8.02
N ALA A 13 10.64 -6.07 -6.71
CA ALA A 13 9.97 -7.00 -5.79
C ALA A 13 8.48 -6.65 -5.56
N VAL A 14 7.65 -6.62 -6.61
CA VAL A 14 6.23 -6.23 -6.57
C VAL A 14 5.33 -7.17 -5.74
N ARG A 15 5.82 -8.33 -5.35
CA ARG A 15 5.07 -9.33 -4.56
C ARG A 15 4.47 -8.76 -3.27
N TYR A 16 5.18 -7.84 -2.61
CA TYR A 16 4.71 -7.23 -1.37
C TYR A 16 3.62 -6.16 -1.56
N GLY A 17 3.24 -5.90 -2.80
CA GLY A 17 2.06 -5.11 -3.17
C GLY A 17 2.26 -3.60 -3.10
N GLY A 18 1.15 -2.90 -2.85
CA GLY A 18 1.03 -1.45 -2.95
C GLY A 18 2.07 -0.58 -2.23
N PRO A 19 2.60 -0.93 -1.05
CA PRO A 19 3.60 -0.10 -0.37
C PRO A 19 4.87 0.13 -1.18
N ILE A 20 5.34 -0.86 -1.96
CA ILE A 20 6.57 -0.73 -2.77
C ILE A 20 6.37 0.27 -3.90
N VAL A 21 5.26 0.13 -4.63
CA VAL A 21 4.91 1.05 -5.72
C VAL A 21 4.70 2.46 -5.17
N ALA A 22 4.02 2.59 -4.02
CA ALA A 22 3.80 3.88 -3.39
C ALA A 22 5.09 4.57 -2.91
N VAL A 23 6.06 3.81 -2.38
CA VAL A 23 7.37 4.39 -2.00
C VAL A 23 8.13 4.84 -3.25
N HIS A 24 8.09 4.04 -4.33
CA HIS A 24 8.75 4.41 -5.58
C HIS A 24 8.12 5.66 -6.20
N GLY A 25 6.78 5.72 -6.33
CA GLY A 25 6.08 6.88 -6.86
C GLY A 25 6.39 8.17 -6.11
N LEU A 26 6.46 8.12 -4.76
CA LEU A 26 6.90 9.25 -3.96
C LEU A 26 8.35 9.64 -4.27
N CYS A 27 9.27 8.67 -4.31
CA CYS A 27 10.69 8.93 -4.57
C CYS A 27 10.91 9.53 -5.97
N ALA A 28 10.26 8.98 -7.00
CA ALA A 28 10.33 9.46 -8.37
C ALA A 28 9.77 10.88 -8.50
N ALA A 29 8.64 11.16 -7.88
CA ALA A 29 8.04 12.49 -7.89
C ALA A 29 8.91 13.54 -7.15
N LEU A 30 9.58 13.16 -6.07
CA LEU A 30 10.55 14.03 -5.39
C LEU A 30 11.80 14.27 -6.25
N ALA A 31 12.29 13.24 -6.94
CA ALA A 31 13.41 13.36 -7.89
C ALA A 31 13.05 14.29 -9.06
N ALA A 32 11.84 14.17 -9.61
CA ALA A 32 11.34 15.06 -10.67
C ALA A 32 11.24 16.54 -10.22
N ARG A 33 11.14 16.80 -8.92
CA ARG A 33 11.17 18.15 -8.32
C ARG A 33 12.59 18.66 -8.06
N GLY A 34 13.63 17.94 -8.51
CA GLY A 34 15.03 18.33 -8.41
C GLY A 34 15.70 17.96 -7.08
N HIS A 35 15.13 17.04 -6.31
CA HIS A 35 15.80 16.49 -5.12
C HIS A 35 16.75 15.36 -5.51
N GLU A 36 17.88 15.23 -4.81
CA GLU A 36 18.75 14.06 -4.88
C GLU A 36 18.12 12.97 -4.00
N VAL A 37 17.48 11.96 -4.63
CA VAL A 37 16.78 10.89 -3.94
C VAL A 37 17.55 9.59 -4.06
N GLU A 38 17.95 9.03 -2.89
CA GLU A 38 18.66 7.76 -2.83
C GLU A 38 17.89 6.76 -1.95
N VAL A 39 17.68 5.55 -2.48
CA VAL A 39 16.97 4.47 -1.78
C VAL A 39 17.95 3.37 -1.39
N PHE A 40 17.97 3.04 -0.10
CA PHE A 40 18.70 1.91 0.46
C PHE A 40 17.72 0.78 0.77
N THR A 41 17.90 -0.36 0.13
CA THR A 41 16.96 -1.49 0.23
C THR A 41 17.67 -2.84 0.16
N THR A 42 16.95 -3.93 0.42
CA THR A 42 17.45 -5.27 0.20
C THR A 42 16.96 -5.85 -1.13
N SER A 43 17.62 -6.91 -1.62
CA SER A 43 17.18 -7.66 -2.79
C SER A 43 16.07 -8.67 -2.51
N ILE A 44 15.52 -8.72 -1.29
CA ILE A 44 14.53 -9.72 -0.90
C ILE A 44 13.25 -9.60 -1.75
N ASP A 45 12.85 -10.74 -2.35
CA ASP A 45 11.58 -10.92 -3.03
C ASP A 45 10.95 -12.27 -2.60
N GLY A 46 10.32 -12.27 -1.44
CA GLY A 46 9.79 -13.48 -0.81
C GLY A 46 10.90 -14.49 -0.46
N PRO A 47 10.79 -15.74 -0.91
CA PRO A 47 11.81 -16.77 -0.65
C PRO A 47 13.08 -16.59 -1.48
N ARG A 48 13.03 -15.79 -2.54
CA ARG A 48 14.14 -15.54 -3.47
C ARG A 48 14.64 -14.11 -3.34
N ASP A 49 15.71 -13.80 -4.05
CA ASP A 49 16.16 -12.42 -4.27
C ASP A 49 15.75 -11.97 -5.67
N SER A 50 15.46 -10.69 -5.80
CA SER A 50 15.33 -10.03 -7.10
C SER A 50 16.66 -10.05 -7.84
N VAL A 51 16.61 -10.15 -9.16
CA VAL A 51 17.80 -10.09 -10.03
C VAL A 51 18.19 -8.62 -10.19
N VAL A 52 19.03 -8.13 -9.28
CA VAL A 52 19.48 -6.74 -9.23
C VAL A 52 20.97 -6.66 -8.94
N PRO A 53 21.70 -5.61 -9.40
CA PRO A 53 23.10 -5.38 -9.04
C PRO A 53 23.26 -5.10 -7.54
N HIS A 54 24.33 -5.61 -6.92
CA HIS A 54 24.67 -5.34 -5.51
C HIS A 54 25.95 -4.53 -5.35
N ASP A 55 26.70 -4.35 -6.42
CA ASP A 55 28.00 -3.71 -6.48
C ASP A 55 27.94 -2.24 -6.92
N ARG A 56 26.83 -1.84 -7.51
CA ARG A 56 26.62 -0.49 -8.04
C ARG A 56 25.16 -0.04 -7.85
N PRO A 57 24.91 1.27 -7.78
CA PRO A 57 23.56 1.80 -7.77
C PRO A 57 22.87 1.58 -9.13
N VAL A 58 21.54 1.50 -9.08
CA VAL A 58 20.65 1.47 -10.25
C VAL A 58 19.89 2.79 -10.30
N MET A 59 19.79 3.39 -11.46
CA MET A 59 18.92 4.56 -11.68
C MET A 59 17.58 4.11 -12.24
N LEU A 60 16.48 4.52 -11.61
CA LEU A 60 15.12 4.27 -12.07
C LEU A 60 14.29 5.53 -11.79
N ASP A 61 13.71 6.12 -12.83
CA ASP A 61 12.87 7.32 -12.75
C ASP A 61 13.49 8.48 -11.94
N GLY A 62 14.79 8.73 -12.16
CA GLY A 62 15.56 9.75 -11.45
C GLY A 62 15.97 9.39 -10.02
N VAL A 63 15.60 8.21 -9.54
CA VAL A 63 15.91 7.70 -8.19
C VAL A 63 17.15 6.81 -8.24
N LYS A 64 18.11 7.08 -7.37
CA LYS A 64 19.31 6.25 -7.19
C LYS A 64 19.05 5.16 -6.17
N ILE A 65 19.11 3.88 -6.56
CA ILE A 65 18.74 2.74 -5.74
C ILE A 65 19.96 1.87 -5.46
N ARG A 66 20.22 1.56 -4.19
CA ARG A 66 21.26 0.60 -3.78
C ARG A 66 20.63 -0.63 -3.15
N TYR A 67 20.88 -1.77 -3.76
CA TYR A 67 20.41 -3.08 -3.29
C TYR A 67 21.47 -3.79 -2.48
N PHE A 68 21.05 -4.44 -1.40
CA PHE A 68 21.93 -5.17 -0.51
C PHE A 68 21.39 -6.57 -0.25
N ARG A 69 22.29 -7.56 -0.21
CA ARG A 69 21.92 -8.93 0.14
C ARG A 69 21.56 -9.04 1.61
N SER A 70 20.57 -9.89 1.89
CA SER A 70 20.23 -10.32 3.24
C SER A 70 20.69 -11.77 3.43
N PRO A 71 21.93 -12.00 3.89
CA PRO A 71 22.53 -13.33 3.91
C PRO A 71 21.94 -14.23 5.02
N ALA A 72 21.35 -13.64 6.05
CA ALA A 72 20.72 -14.33 7.15
C ALA A 72 19.52 -13.52 7.67
N LEU A 73 18.70 -14.10 8.54
CA LEU A 73 17.55 -13.45 9.18
C LEU A 73 16.66 -12.71 8.18
N ARG A 74 16.38 -13.33 7.02
CA ARG A 74 15.61 -12.72 5.91
C ARG A 74 14.29 -12.12 6.34
N ARG A 75 13.61 -12.71 7.32
CA ARG A 75 12.34 -12.17 7.87
C ARG A 75 12.51 -10.81 8.55
N LEU A 76 13.73 -10.47 8.99
CA LEU A 76 14.09 -9.17 9.55
C LEU A 76 14.80 -8.28 8.53
N SER A 77 15.04 -8.77 7.32
CA SER A 77 15.80 -8.09 6.26
C SER A 77 17.20 -7.64 6.73
N TRP A 78 17.90 -8.50 7.48
CA TRP A 78 19.23 -8.18 7.98
C TRP A 78 20.23 -8.09 6.84
N ALA A 79 20.87 -6.92 6.67
CA ALA A 79 21.75 -6.62 5.54
C ALA A 79 22.99 -5.81 6.01
N PRO A 80 24.07 -6.49 6.41
CA PRO A 80 25.26 -5.81 6.94
C PRO A 80 25.92 -4.86 5.92
N GLY A 81 25.86 -5.16 4.62
CA GLY A 81 26.31 -4.25 3.57
C GLY A 81 25.54 -2.93 3.53
N LEU A 82 24.22 -2.98 3.75
CA LEU A 82 23.39 -1.77 3.89
C LEU A 82 23.85 -0.93 5.08
N ALA A 83 24.15 -1.56 6.22
CA ALA A 83 24.66 -0.84 7.37
C ALA A 83 26.02 -0.17 7.11
N ALA A 84 26.92 -0.83 6.40
CA ALA A 84 28.21 -0.26 6.03
C ALA A 84 28.02 0.98 5.15
N ALA A 85 27.21 0.87 4.10
CA ALA A 85 26.92 1.98 3.19
C ALA A 85 26.20 3.15 3.90
N LEU A 86 25.20 2.90 4.76
CA LEU A 86 24.53 3.97 5.50
C LEU A 86 25.48 4.71 6.45
N ARG A 87 26.47 4.05 7.06
CA ARG A 87 27.45 4.72 7.96
C ARG A 87 28.24 5.81 7.25
N THR A 88 28.50 5.64 5.95
CA THR A 88 29.22 6.62 5.14
C THR A 88 28.33 7.74 4.60
N GLU A 89 27.08 7.41 4.22
CA GLU A 89 26.20 8.29 3.44
C GLU A 89 25.24 9.11 4.30
N ILE A 90 24.77 8.55 5.43
CA ILE A 90 23.63 9.13 6.17
C ILE A 90 23.93 10.52 6.73
N GLY A 91 25.20 10.79 7.08
CA GLY A 91 25.60 12.09 7.63
C GLY A 91 25.57 13.26 6.64
N ALA A 92 25.48 12.97 5.35
CA ALA A 92 25.37 13.97 4.30
C ALA A 92 23.92 14.14 3.80
N ALA A 93 22.96 13.43 4.38
CA ALA A 93 21.54 13.59 4.04
C ALA A 93 20.93 14.78 4.78
N ASP A 94 20.09 15.54 4.11
CA ASP A 94 19.25 16.55 4.76
C ASP A 94 18.14 15.87 5.57
N ILE A 95 17.52 14.82 5.01
CA ILE A 95 16.41 14.07 5.61
C ILE A 95 16.58 12.58 5.35
N VAL A 96 16.24 11.77 6.36
CA VAL A 96 16.12 10.32 6.22
C VAL A 96 14.64 9.91 6.36
N HIS A 97 14.07 9.22 5.37
CA HIS A 97 12.70 8.74 5.41
C HIS A 97 12.66 7.21 5.49
N LEU A 98 12.15 6.70 6.59
CA LEU A 98 12.10 5.28 6.91
C LEU A 98 10.73 4.70 6.59
N HIS A 99 10.69 3.66 5.78
CA HIS A 99 9.44 2.99 5.40
C HIS A 99 9.37 1.60 6.02
N SER A 100 8.29 1.33 6.73
CA SER A 100 8.03 0.15 7.54
C SER A 100 8.68 0.18 8.93
N VAL A 101 8.16 -0.63 9.83
CA VAL A 101 8.65 -0.86 11.20
C VAL A 101 8.85 -2.36 11.44
N PHE A 102 9.40 -2.76 12.58
CA PHE A 102 9.70 -4.15 12.94
C PHE A 102 10.72 -4.84 12.03
N LEU A 103 11.50 -4.08 11.28
CA LEU A 103 12.51 -4.59 10.36
C LEU A 103 13.86 -3.94 10.63
N TRP A 104 14.89 -4.72 10.41
CA TRP A 104 16.25 -4.31 10.79
C TRP A 104 16.78 -3.09 10.02
N PRO A 105 16.57 -2.92 8.69
CA PRO A 105 17.11 -1.78 7.96
C PRO A 105 16.63 -0.42 8.52
N THR A 106 15.33 -0.30 8.77
CA THR A 106 14.71 0.92 9.28
C THR A 106 15.09 1.18 10.73
N ALA A 107 15.12 0.14 11.57
CA ALA A 107 15.57 0.25 12.96
C ALA A 107 17.04 0.70 13.07
N PHE A 108 17.91 0.13 12.22
CA PHE A 108 19.31 0.52 12.15
C PHE A 108 19.48 1.96 11.65
N ALA A 109 18.80 2.33 10.57
CA ALA A 109 18.86 3.66 10.00
C ALA A 109 18.36 4.75 10.98
N ALA A 110 17.25 4.50 11.68
CA ALA A 110 16.74 5.39 12.73
C ALA A 110 17.79 5.66 13.82
N ARG A 111 18.40 4.57 14.33
CA ARG A 111 19.47 4.68 15.35
C ARG A 111 20.66 5.48 14.83
N LEU A 112 21.05 5.27 13.58
CA LEU A 112 22.21 5.91 12.96
C LEU A 112 21.92 7.40 12.69
N ALA A 113 20.76 7.74 12.11
CA ALA A 113 20.32 9.12 11.87
C ALA A 113 20.34 9.92 13.17
N ARG A 114 19.73 9.38 14.24
CA ARG A 114 19.74 10.00 15.57
C ARG A 114 21.14 10.23 16.14
N ARG A 115 22.09 9.30 15.91
CA ARG A 115 23.48 9.45 16.35
C ARG A 115 24.25 10.50 15.57
N ARG A 116 23.85 10.76 14.35
CA ARG A 116 24.47 11.72 13.43
C ARG A 116 23.78 13.10 13.45
N GLY A 117 22.72 13.26 14.25
CA GLY A 117 21.93 14.49 14.29
C GLY A 117 21.11 14.74 13.02
N VAL A 118 20.91 13.74 12.17
CA VAL A 118 20.12 13.89 10.93
C VAL A 118 18.64 13.68 11.24
N PRO A 119 17.76 14.63 10.91
CA PRO A 119 16.34 14.48 11.11
C PRO A 119 15.77 13.32 10.26
N TYR A 120 14.87 12.55 10.85
CA TYR A 120 14.27 11.43 10.14
C TYR A 120 12.76 11.31 10.39
N LEU A 121 12.06 10.77 9.38
CA LEU A 121 10.64 10.44 9.44
C LEU A 121 10.46 8.92 9.48
N VAL A 122 9.35 8.49 10.09
CA VAL A 122 8.92 7.09 10.08
C VAL A 122 7.56 7.00 9.40
N SER A 123 7.47 6.16 8.36
CA SER A 123 6.20 5.77 7.72
C SER A 123 5.91 4.31 8.06
N PRO A 124 4.99 4.00 8.99
CA PRO A 124 4.68 2.63 9.41
C PRO A 124 4.09 1.76 8.30
N ARG A 125 3.41 2.37 7.32
CA ARG A 125 2.81 1.67 6.17
C ARG A 125 1.86 0.54 6.57
N GLY A 126 1.00 0.79 7.58
CA GLY A 126 0.02 -0.17 8.07
C GLY A 126 0.58 -1.30 8.94
N MET A 127 1.85 -1.24 9.34
CA MET A 127 2.44 -2.29 10.20
C MET A 127 2.18 -2.06 11.70
N LEU A 128 1.81 -0.84 12.12
CA LEU A 128 1.40 -0.49 13.48
C LEU A 128 -0.12 -0.50 13.59
N VAL A 129 -0.72 -1.67 13.43
CA VAL A 129 -2.14 -1.92 13.67
C VAL A 129 -2.27 -2.97 14.77
N LYS A 130 -2.96 -2.63 15.87
CA LYS A 130 -3.01 -3.45 17.07
C LYS A 130 -3.51 -4.87 16.77
N ALA A 131 -4.60 -5.02 16.05
CA ALA A 131 -5.18 -6.31 15.67
C ALA A 131 -4.21 -7.19 14.85
N LEU A 132 -3.37 -6.58 13.99
CA LEU A 132 -2.38 -7.31 13.19
C LEU A 132 -1.18 -7.77 14.01
N ILE A 133 -0.81 -6.99 15.04
CA ILE A 133 0.29 -7.34 15.94
C ILE A 133 -0.13 -8.49 16.86
N GLU A 134 -1.35 -8.45 17.37
CA GLU A 134 -1.88 -9.45 18.31
C GLU A 134 -2.04 -10.83 17.68
N ARG A 135 -2.23 -10.92 16.36
CA ARG A 135 -2.48 -12.20 15.68
C ARG A 135 -1.25 -13.08 15.49
N ARG A 136 -0.07 -12.50 15.20
CA ARG A 136 1.15 -13.28 14.89
C ARG A 136 2.35 -12.74 15.66
N HIS A 137 3.06 -13.63 16.35
CA HIS A 137 4.30 -13.29 17.08
C HIS A 137 4.14 -12.13 18.07
N PHE A 138 3.00 -12.06 18.74
CA PHE A 138 2.61 -10.97 19.63
C PHE A 138 3.71 -10.59 20.65
N LEU A 139 4.23 -11.59 21.41
CA LEU A 139 5.25 -11.34 22.43
C LEU A 139 6.55 -10.78 21.82
N LEU A 140 6.98 -11.33 20.69
CA LEU A 140 8.20 -10.87 20.01
C LEU A 140 8.04 -9.44 19.46
N LYS A 141 6.89 -9.14 18.86
CA LYS A 141 6.59 -7.79 18.36
C LYS A 141 6.45 -6.78 19.51
N ARG A 142 5.84 -7.17 20.63
CA ARG A 142 5.76 -6.31 21.83
C ARG A 142 7.15 -6.02 22.39
N LEU A 143 8.00 -7.05 22.49
CA LEU A 143 9.37 -6.87 22.98
C LEU A 143 10.16 -5.98 22.03
N TRP A 144 10.06 -6.20 20.72
CA TRP A 144 10.70 -5.36 19.70
C TRP A 144 10.19 -3.91 19.76
N LEU A 145 8.87 -3.72 19.89
CA LEU A 145 8.27 -2.40 20.05
C LEU A 145 8.83 -1.69 21.29
N ALA A 146 8.88 -2.37 22.43
CA ALA A 146 9.35 -1.78 23.70
C ALA A 146 10.84 -1.43 23.69
N LEU A 147 11.68 -2.29 23.11
CA LEU A 147 13.15 -2.15 23.19
C LEU A 147 13.75 -1.33 22.04
N ILE A 148 13.11 -1.33 20.88
CA ILE A 148 13.67 -0.77 19.65
C ILE A 148 12.78 0.30 19.05
N GLU A 149 11.54 -0.05 18.65
CA GLU A 149 10.70 0.84 17.86
C GLU A 149 10.17 2.04 18.66
N ARG A 150 9.82 1.85 19.93
CA ARG A 150 9.38 2.96 20.79
C ARG A 150 10.36 4.13 20.71
N ARG A 151 11.64 3.85 20.94
CA ARG A 151 12.66 4.89 20.92
C ARG A 151 12.85 5.49 19.52
N ASN A 152 12.72 4.69 18.47
CA ASN A 152 12.86 5.15 17.10
C ASN A 152 11.69 6.05 16.68
N ILE A 153 10.46 5.68 17.09
CA ILE A 153 9.25 6.43 16.79
C ILE A 153 9.19 7.72 17.60
N GLU A 154 9.42 7.65 18.90
CA GLU A 154 9.34 8.81 19.81
C GLU A 154 10.43 9.87 19.55
N ALA A 155 11.55 9.48 18.98
CA ALA A 155 12.66 10.37 18.62
C ALA A 155 12.67 10.77 17.13
N ALA A 156 11.68 10.37 16.35
CA ALA A 156 11.54 10.83 14.97
C ALA A 156 11.15 12.31 14.92
N ALA A 157 11.58 13.03 13.88
CA ALA A 157 11.16 14.40 13.65
C ALA A 157 9.67 14.50 13.29
N ALA A 158 9.15 13.47 12.58
CA ALA A 158 7.73 13.31 12.29
C ALA A 158 7.38 11.85 11.97
N ILE A 159 6.09 11.53 12.05
CA ILE A 159 5.52 10.30 11.50
C ILE A 159 4.69 10.66 10.27
N HIS A 160 4.96 10.01 9.16
CA HIS A 160 4.16 10.10 7.96
C HIS A 160 3.20 8.93 7.90
N VAL A 161 1.90 9.20 7.89
CA VAL A 161 0.82 8.22 7.68
C VAL A 161 0.06 8.54 6.40
N THR A 162 -0.59 7.53 5.84
CA THR A 162 -1.32 7.69 4.57
C THR A 162 -2.79 8.06 4.73
N SER A 163 -3.31 7.95 5.96
CA SER A 163 -4.69 8.30 6.32
C SER A 163 -4.81 8.67 7.80
N ARG A 164 -5.89 9.33 8.19
CA ARG A 164 -6.22 9.59 9.59
C ARG A 164 -6.54 8.31 10.36
N ILE A 165 -7.08 7.29 9.65
CA ILE A 165 -7.32 5.95 10.22
C ILE A 165 -5.99 5.32 10.65
N GLU A 166 -4.95 5.41 9.81
CA GLU A 166 -3.61 4.94 10.19
C GLU A 166 -3.05 5.74 11.40
N ALA A 167 -3.30 7.05 11.46
CA ALA A 167 -2.93 7.88 12.61
C ALA A 167 -3.61 7.41 13.90
N ALA A 168 -4.93 7.19 13.86
CA ALA A 168 -5.71 6.74 15.01
C ALA A 168 -5.28 5.34 15.53
N GLU A 169 -4.73 4.48 14.66
CA GLU A 169 -4.15 3.21 15.09
C GLU A 169 -2.90 3.41 15.96
N LEU A 170 -2.09 4.44 15.69
CA LEU A 170 -0.87 4.73 16.46
C LEU A 170 -1.17 5.11 17.92
N ASP A 171 -2.27 5.80 18.18
CA ASP A 171 -2.68 6.21 19.53
C ASP A 171 -2.91 5.02 20.47
N LYS A 172 -3.28 3.85 19.90
CA LYS A 172 -3.55 2.62 20.65
C LYS A 172 -2.30 1.99 21.28
N PHE A 173 -1.09 2.48 20.96
CA PHE A 173 0.17 1.94 21.46
C PHE A 173 0.75 2.66 22.68
N GLY A 174 0.15 3.77 23.10
CA GLY A 174 0.65 4.55 24.26
C GLY A 174 2.07 5.09 24.06
N LEU A 175 2.41 5.47 22.82
CA LEU A 175 3.68 6.07 22.45
C LEU A 175 3.58 7.60 22.60
N ARG A 176 4.68 8.26 22.90
CA ARG A 176 4.80 9.72 22.78
C ARG A 176 5.07 10.04 21.32
N LEU A 177 4.01 10.23 20.56
CA LEU A 177 4.11 10.44 19.13
C LEU A 177 4.62 11.86 18.83
N PRO A 178 5.63 12.03 17.95
CA PRO A 178 5.99 13.33 17.41
C PRO A 178 4.89 13.85 16.48
N ARG A 179 5.15 14.94 15.77
CA ARG A 179 4.22 15.46 14.76
C ARG A 179 3.78 14.35 13.80
N ILE A 180 2.47 14.13 13.64
CA ILE A 180 1.90 13.23 12.65
C ILE A 180 1.49 14.03 11.41
N ALA A 181 1.95 13.62 10.25
CA ALA A 181 1.57 14.18 8.95
C ALA A 181 0.80 13.14 8.14
N ALA A 182 -0.49 13.38 7.93
CA ALA A 182 -1.33 12.53 7.07
C ALA A 182 -1.23 13.05 5.63
N ILE A 183 -0.45 12.33 4.81
CA ILE A 183 -0.26 12.60 3.39
C ILE A 183 -0.58 11.31 2.63
N PRO A 184 -1.63 11.28 1.80
CA PRO A 184 -2.04 10.06 1.09
C PRO A 184 -1.00 9.62 0.06
N ASN A 185 -1.12 8.39 -0.42
CA ASN A 185 -0.36 7.96 -1.59
C ASN A 185 -0.91 8.65 -2.85
N GLY A 186 -0.03 8.81 -3.84
CA GLY A 186 -0.39 9.26 -5.16
C GLY A 186 -0.72 8.09 -6.11
N ILE A 187 -1.07 8.46 -7.31
CA ILE A 187 -1.27 7.56 -8.46
C ILE A 187 -0.49 8.08 -9.66
N ASP A 188 -0.07 7.15 -10.51
CA ASP A 188 0.56 7.43 -11.80
C ASP A 188 -0.51 7.77 -12.85
N ASP A 189 -0.13 8.50 -13.88
CA ASP A 189 -1.04 8.77 -15.01
C ASP A 189 -1.33 7.47 -15.79
N LEU A 190 -2.59 7.29 -16.21
CA LEU A 190 -3.03 6.09 -16.94
C LEU A 190 -2.46 6.01 -18.37
N ASP A 191 -2.04 7.13 -18.91
CA ASP A 191 -1.57 7.23 -20.31
C ASP A 191 -0.25 6.49 -20.57
N ALA A 192 0.39 6.00 -19.50
CA ALA A 192 1.67 5.30 -19.58
C ALA A 192 1.55 3.78 -19.85
N VAL A 193 0.34 3.21 -19.87
CA VAL A 193 0.16 1.78 -20.04
C VAL A 193 -0.24 1.43 -21.47
N THR A 194 0.63 0.71 -22.18
CA THR A 194 0.32 0.19 -23.51
C THR A 194 -0.66 -0.99 -23.39
N PRO A 195 -1.83 -0.95 -24.05
CA PRO A 195 -2.72 -2.10 -24.12
C PRO A 195 -2.00 -3.32 -24.73
N GLY A 196 -2.24 -4.47 -24.18
CA GLY A 196 -1.73 -5.75 -24.67
C GLY A 196 -2.81 -6.83 -24.61
N ASP A 197 -2.58 -7.96 -25.24
CA ASP A 197 -3.47 -9.09 -25.13
C ASP A 197 -3.47 -9.65 -23.70
N PRO A 198 -4.65 -9.86 -23.09
CA PRO A 198 -4.72 -10.36 -21.73
C PRO A 198 -4.28 -11.83 -21.66
N ALA A 199 -3.72 -12.23 -20.53
CA ALA A 199 -3.44 -13.64 -20.28
C ALA A 199 -4.73 -14.46 -20.28
N ARG A 200 -4.64 -15.74 -20.71
CA ARG A 200 -5.81 -16.62 -20.90
C ARG A 200 -6.73 -16.78 -19.70
N ASP A 201 -6.16 -16.76 -18.50
CA ASP A 201 -6.90 -16.93 -17.24
C ASP A 201 -7.70 -15.70 -16.80
N ILE A 202 -7.49 -14.54 -17.44
CA ILE A 202 -8.25 -13.32 -17.20
C ILE A 202 -9.07 -12.88 -18.42
N ALA A 203 -8.77 -13.40 -19.61
CA ALA A 203 -9.44 -12.98 -20.84
C ALA A 203 -10.97 -13.10 -20.76
N GLY A 204 -11.47 -14.18 -20.16
CA GLY A 204 -12.91 -14.41 -19.97
C GLY A 204 -13.61 -13.47 -18.98
N LEU A 205 -12.85 -12.66 -18.20
CA LEU A 205 -13.47 -11.74 -17.25
C LEU A 205 -14.26 -10.62 -17.94
N ALA A 206 -13.90 -10.25 -19.16
CA ALA A 206 -14.60 -9.24 -19.93
C ALA A 206 -16.03 -9.63 -20.33
N GLU A 207 -16.33 -10.92 -20.35
CA GLU A 207 -17.67 -11.45 -20.71
C GLU A 207 -18.61 -11.51 -19.49
N LEU A 208 -18.10 -11.26 -18.28
CA LEU A 208 -18.81 -11.45 -17.01
C LEU A 208 -19.48 -10.17 -16.52
N HIS A 209 -20.21 -9.47 -17.35
CA HIS A 209 -20.90 -8.25 -16.92
C HIS A 209 -22.24 -8.54 -16.24
N PRO A 210 -22.56 -7.77 -15.17
CA PRO A 210 -21.70 -6.86 -14.41
C PRO A 210 -20.68 -7.60 -13.52
N LEU A 211 -19.44 -7.09 -13.45
CA LEU A 211 -18.32 -7.71 -12.71
C LEU A 211 -17.86 -6.80 -11.56
N MET A 212 -17.99 -7.26 -10.33
CA MET A 212 -17.36 -6.62 -9.18
C MET A 212 -15.95 -7.17 -8.99
N LEU A 213 -14.99 -6.29 -8.72
CA LEU A 213 -13.57 -6.64 -8.60
C LEU A 213 -13.07 -6.44 -7.17
N SER A 214 -12.43 -7.47 -6.61
CA SER A 214 -11.56 -7.34 -5.44
C SER A 214 -10.13 -7.61 -5.87
N PHE A 215 -9.28 -6.59 -5.85
CA PHE A 215 -7.91 -6.66 -6.35
C PHE A 215 -6.89 -6.51 -5.23
N GLY A 216 -5.81 -7.30 -5.26
CA GLY A 216 -4.71 -7.27 -4.30
C GLY A 216 -4.47 -8.61 -3.63
N ARG A 217 -3.41 -8.72 -2.80
CA ARG A 217 -3.03 -9.99 -2.17
C ARG A 217 -4.21 -10.69 -1.49
N LEU A 218 -4.35 -11.97 -1.71
CA LEU A 218 -5.29 -12.81 -0.98
C LEU A 218 -4.77 -12.95 0.45
N SER A 219 -5.35 -12.20 1.37
CA SER A 219 -4.93 -12.13 2.75
C SER A 219 -6.15 -12.11 3.67
N TRP A 220 -6.03 -12.70 4.85
CA TRP A 220 -7.11 -12.73 5.83
C TRP A 220 -7.62 -11.33 6.22
N VAL A 221 -6.77 -10.30 6.15
CA VAL A 221 -7.13 -8.90 6.43
C VAL A 221 -8.14 -8.36 5.42
N LYS A 222 -8.09 -8.88 4.19
CA LYS A 222 -9.00 -8.48 3.10
C LYS A 222 -10.42 -9.00 3.27
N ARG A 223 -10.65 -9.94 4.21
CA ARG A 223 -11.97 -10.53 4.50
C ARG A 223 -12.71 -11.01 3.25
N LEU A 224 -11.95 -11.67 2.36
CA LEU A 224 -12.49 -12.22 1.13
C LEU A 224 -13.56 -13.30 1.37
N ASP A 225 -13.48 -13.97 2.51
CA ASP A 225 -14.50 -14.86 3.06
C ASP A 225 -15.86 -14.13 3.20
N ARG A 226 -15.85 -12.96 3.85
CA ARG A 226 -17.04 -12.13 4.05
C ARG A 226 -17.56 -11.54 2.74
N LEU A 227 -16.66 -11.19 1.83
CA LEU A 227 -17.05 -10.70 0.51
C LEU A 227 -17.79 -11.80 -0.29
N ILE A 228 -17.33 -13.06 -0.24
CA ILE A 228 -18.04 -14.19 -0.87
C ILE A 228 -19.40 -14.42 -0.17
N GLU A 229 -19.45 -14.33 1.16
CA GLU A 229 -20.71 -14.42 1.92
C GLU A 229 -21.70 -13.31 1.52
N ALA A 230 -21.22 -12.09 1.34
CA ALA A 230 -22.02 -10.97 0.84
C ALA A 230 -22.55 -11.24 -0.57
N PHE A 231 -21.66 -11.73 -1.45
CA PHE A 231 -22.00 -12.03 -2.82
C PHE A 231 -23.01 -13.17 -2.94
N ALA A 232 -23.00 -14.12 -2.01
CA ALA A 232 -23.99 -15.18 -1.93
C ALA A 232 -25.42 -14.70 -1.56
N ARG A 233 -25.53 -13.48 -1.00
CA ARG A 233 -26.80 -12.84 -0.68
C ARG A 233 -27.38 -12.03 -1.84
N THR A 234 -26.57 -11.78 -2.88
CA THR A 234 -27.01 -11.12 -4.11
C THR A 234 -27.44 -12.13 -5.15
N ASP A 235 -28.37 -11.77 -6.01
CA ASP A 235 -28.78 -12.55 -7.18
C ASP A 235 -28.20 -12.02 -8.49
N CYS A 236 -27.34 -10.99 -8.44
CA CYS A 236 -26.85 -10.26 -9.60
C CYS A 236 -25.32 -10.20 -9.68
N GLY A 237 -24.81 -10.17 -10.91
CA GLY A 237 -23.42 -9.95 -11.24
C GLY A 237 -22.46 -11.10 -10.95
N ASN A 238 -21.20 -10.83 -11.19
CA ASN A 238 -20.06 -11.71 -10.97
C ASN A 238 -19.03 -11.03 -10.06
N LEU A 239 -18.21 -11.83 -9.36
CA LEU A 239 -17.12 -11.36 -8.49
C LEU A 239 -15.79 -11.92 -9.00
N ALA A 240 -14.85 -11.05 -9.34
CA ALA A 240 -13.46 -11.44 -9.56
C ALA A 240 -12.62 -11.11 -8.31
N ILE A 241 -11.87 -12.09 -7.81
CA ILE A 241 -10.88 -11.95 -6.75
C ILE A 241 -9.51 -12.19 -7.37
N VAL A 242 -8.73 -11.15 -7.53
CA VAL A 242 -7.48 -11.15 -8.30
C VAL A 242 -6.31 -10.71 -7.44
N GLY A 243 -5.25 -11.52 -7.38
CA GLY A 243 -4.01 -11.15 -6.71
C GLY A 243 -3.24 -12.31 -6.11
N THR A 244 -2.02 -12.05 -5.65
CA THR A 244 -1.09 -13.05 -5.13
C THR A 244 -1.63 -13.74 -3.88
N ASP A 245 -1.54 -15.07 -3.83
CA ASP A 245 -1.95 -15.90 -2.69
C ASP A 245 -0.73 -16.41 -1.90
N ASP A 246 -0.13 -15.54 -1.10
CA ASP A 246 1.00 -15.90 -0.24
C ASP A 246 0.58 -16.62 1.05
N GLU A 247 -0.70 -16.57 1.40
CA GLU A 247 -1.24 -17.21 2.61
C GLU A 247 -1.90 -18.56 2.32
N GLY A 248 -2.03 -18.96 1.04
CA GLY A 248 -2.67 -20.21 0.64
C GLY A 248 -4.18 -20.22 0.85
N LEU A 249 -4.86 -19.08 0.68
CA LEU A 249 -6.29 -18.93 0.94
C LEU A 249 -7.18 -19.36 -0.22
N ALA A 250 -6.67 -19.43 -1.45
CA ALA A 250 -7.46 -19.70 -2.62
C ALA A 250 -8.27 -21.01 -2.53
N PRO A 251 -7.74 -22.14 -2.03
CA PRO A 251 -8.54 -23.36 -1.85
C PRO A 251 -9.72 -23.16 -0.88
N GLN A 252 -9.49 -22.47 0.23
CA GLN A 252 -10.54 -22.19 1.22
C GLN A 252 -11.62 -21.26 0.65
N LEU A 253 -11.24 -20.24 -0.13
CA LEU A 253 -12.17 -19.33 -0.76
C LEU A 253 -13.05 -20.04 -1.82
N ARG A 254 -12.46 -20.96 -2.62
CA ARG A 254 -13.23 -21.81 -3.54
C ARG A 254 -14.24 -22.68 -2.79
N ALA A 255 -13.79 -23.39 -1.75
CA ALA A 255 -14.69 -24.22 -0.93
C ALA A 255 -15.81 -23.39 -0.28
N THR A 256 -15.54 -22.13 0.09
CA THR A 256 -16.57 -21.21 0.61
C THR A 256 -17.59 -20.86 -0.48
N ALA A 257 -17.14 -20.54 -1.70
CA ALA A 257 -18.03 -20.24 -2.82
C ALA A 257 -18.89 -21.45 -3.21
N GLU A 258 -18.33 -22.67 -3.22
CA GLU A 258 -19.04 -23.91 -3.46
C GLU A 258 -20.11 -24.18 -2.42
N ARG A 259 -19.74 -24.11 -1.13
CA ARG A 259 -20.65 -24.31 0.00
C ARG A 259 -21.82 -23.32 0.00
N LEU A 260 -21.60 -22.10 -0.47
CA LEU A 260 -22.62 -21.06 -0.56
C LEU A 260 -23.39 -21.05 -1.91
N GLY A 261 -23.08 -21.98 -2.81
CA GLY A 261 -23.78 -22.13 -4.09
C GLY A 261 -23.45 -21.05 -5.14
N VAL A 262 -22.37 -20.27 -4.94
CA VAL A 262 -22.00 -19.16 -5.84
C VAL A 262 -20.73 -19.39 -6.65
N ALA A 263 -20.22 -20.61 -6.67
CA ALA A 263 -18.96 -20.94 -7.34
C ALA A 263 -18.93 -20.54 -8.83
N ARG A 264 -20.07 -20.55 -9.52
CA ARG A 264 -20.17 -20.15 -10.94
C ARG A 264 -20.04 -18.62 -11.15
N ARG A 265 -20.24 -17.82 -10.11
CA ARG A 265 -20.20 -16.36 -10.15
C ARG A 265 -18.98 -15.77 -9.44
N VAL A 266 -18.12 -16.61 -8.82
CA VAL A 266 -16.92 -16.18 -8.10
C VAL A 266 -15.68 -16.70 -8.81
N HIS A 267 -14.90 -15.80 -9.39
CA HIS A 267 -13.75 -16.10 -10.24
C HIS A 267 -12.47 -15.72 -9.48
N LEU A 268 -11.64 -16.73 -9.15
CA LEU A 268 -10.37 -16.51 -8.42
C LEU A 268 -9.18 -16.58 -9.39
N VAL A 269 -8.37 -15.53 -9.40
CA VAL A 269 -7.09 -15.45 -10.13
C VAL A 269 -5.97 -15.25 -9.09
N PRO A 270 -5.46 -16.35 -8.47
CA PRO A 270 -4.53 -16.28 -7.33
C PRO A 270 -3.07 -16.12 -7.77
N ARG A 271 -2.78 -15.09 -8.56
CA ARG A 271 -1.44 -14.74 -9.04
C ARG A 271 -1.21 -13.24 -9.06
N THR A 272 0.03 -12.83 -9.20
CA THR A 272 0.39 -11.43 -9.46
C THR A 272 -0.13 -11.00 -10.83
N VAL A 273 -0.84 -9.88 -10.88
CA VAL A 273 -1.38 -9.26 -12.09
C VAL A 273 -0.89 -7.81 -12.13
N THR A 274 -0.16 -7.45 -13.20
CA THR A 274 0.48 -6.13 -13.38
C THR A 274 0.44 -5.72 -14.85
N GLY A 275 0.79 -4.48 -15.16
CA GLY A 275 0.88 -3.97 -16.53
C GLY A 275 -0.45 -4.08 -17.29
N ALA A 276 -0.40 -4.52 -18.55
CA ALA A 276 -1.56 -4.66 -19.42
C ALA A 276 -2.65 -5.58 -18.85
N ASP A 277 -2.26 -6.69 -18.21
CA ASP A 277 -3.19 -7.59 -17.52
C ASP A 277 -3.99 -6.87 -16.43
N LYS A 278 -3.35 -5.99 -15.66
CA LYS A 278 -4.02 -5.20 -14.64
C LYS A 278 -5.02 -4.23 -15.24
N GLU A 279 -4.63 -3.52 -16.29
CA GLU A 279 -5.53 -2.59 -17.00
C GLU A 279 -6.74 -3.32 -17.58
N PHE A 280 -6.53 -4.52 -18.15
CA PHE A 280 -7.61 -5.34 -18.67
C PHE A 280 -8.62 -5.73 -17.57
N VAL A 281 -8.13 -6.19 -16.41
CA VAL A 281 -8.99 -6.59 -15.28
C VAL A 281 -9.79 -5.40 -14.74
N PHE A 282 -9.18 -4.22 -14.62
CA PHE A 282 -9.90 -3.02 -14.21
C PHE A 282 -10.90 -2.56 -15.29
N GLY A 283 -10.56 -2.67 -16.59
CA GLY A 283 -11.44 -2.33 -17.69
C GLY A 283 -12.68 -3.24 -17.79
N ALA A 284 -12.56 -4.50 -17.35
CA ALA A 284 -13.69 -5.43 -17.30
C ALA A 284 -14.62 -5.17 -16.07
N ALA A 285 -14.16 -4.42 -15.07
CA ALA A 285 -14.90 -4.25 -13.84
C ALA A 285 -16.03 -3.20 -13.94
N SER A 286 -17.16 -3.46 -13.31
CA SER A 286 -18.27 -2.52 -13.10
C SER A 286 -18.13 -1.74 -11.79
N GLY A 287 -17.24 -2.17 -10.88
CA GLY A 287 -16.93 -1.53 -9.61
C GLY A 287 -15.91 -2.34 -8.82
N VAL A 288 -15.33 -1.71 -7.79
CA VAL A 288 -14.30 -2.32 -6.95
C VAL A 288 -14.77 -2.41 -5.50
N VAL A 289 -14.48 -3.54 -4.83
CA VAL A 289 -14.84 -3.78 -3.42
C VAL A 289 -13.59 -4.02 -2.58
N LEU A 290 -13.44 -3.22 -1.51
CA LEU A 290 -12.44 -3.36 -0.46
C LEU A 290 -13.15 -3.69 0.87
N ALA A 291 -13.41 -4.99 1.10
CA ALA A 291 -14.04 -5.49 2.33
C ALA A 291 -13.06 -5.64 3.50
N SER A 292 -11.92 -4.98 3.45
CA SER A 292 -10.79 -5.18 4.36
C SER A 292 -11.12 -4.78 5.80
N LEU A 293 -10.67 -5.60 6.75
CA LEU A 293 -10.74 -5.29 8.18
C LEU A 293 -9.91 -4.04 8.53
N SER A 294 -8.75 -3.93 7.93
CA SER A 294 -7.82 -2.81 8.13
C SER A 294 -6.92 -2.65 6.91
N GLU A 295 -6.79 -1.43 6.46
CA GLU A 295 -5.88 -1.07 5.37
C GLU A 295 -5.41 0.37 5.57
N SER A 296 -4.10 0.60 5.61
CA SER A 296 -3.56 1.94 5.89
C SER A 296 -4.02 3.00 4.89
N PHE A 297 -4.16 2.60 3.61
CA PHE A 297 -4.66 3.50 2.57
C PHE A 297 -5.70 2.82 1.66
N GLY A 298 -5.32 1.78 0.92
CA GLY A 298 -6.18 1.15 -0.08
C GLY A 298 -5.89 1.67 -1.49
N ASN A 299 -4.64 1.52 -1.95
CA ASN A 299 -4.20 1.99 -3.27
C ASN A 299 -5.12 1.54 -4.41
N VAL A 300 -5.66 0.32 -4.32
CA VAL A 300 -6.61 -0.22 -5.30
C VAL A 300 -7.86 0.63 -5.44
N GLY A 301 -8.33 1.23 -4.34
CA GLY A 301 -9.50 2.12 -4.37
C GLY A 301 -9.22 3.40 -5.16
N ILE A 302 -8.05 4.03 -4.96
CA ILE A 302 -7.70 5.23 -5.71
C ILE A 302 -7.40 4.92 -7.19
N GLU A 303 -6.82 3.75 -7.48
CA GLU A 303 -6.63 3.25 -8.83
C GLU A 303 -7.98 3.00 -9.56
N ALA A 304 -8.99 2.52 -8.83
CA ALA A 304 -10.34 2.37 -9.33
C ALA A 304 -11.01 3.74 -9.59
N MET A 305 -10.91 4.67 -8.62
CA MET A 305 -11.40 6.04 -8.78
C MET A 305 -10.83 6.71 -10.03
N GLN A 306 -9.52 6.60 -10.25
CA GLN A 306 -8.86 7.17 -11.43
C GLN A 306 -9.47 6.67 -12.76
N ARG A 307 -9.91 5.40 -12.78
CA ARG A 307 -10.55 4.77 -13.96
C ARG A 307 -12.05 5.04 -14.05
N GLY A 308 -12.59 5.81 -13.13
CA GLY A 308 -14.03 6.10 -13.10
C GLY A 308 -14.88 4.94 -12.61
N LEU A 309 -14.29 3.99 -11.89
CA LEU A 309 -15.03 2.88 -11.29
C LEU A 309 -15.55 3.28 -9.90
N PRO A 310 -16.83 3.01 -9.59
CA PRO A 310 -17.34 3.18 -8.24
C PRO A 310 -16.66 2.23 -7.27
N VAL A 311 -16.38 2.70 -6.05
CA VAL A 311 -15.69 1.92 -5.03
C VAL A 311 -16.60 1.66 -3.85
N ILE A 312 -16.66 0.41 -3.40
CA ILE A 312 -17.25 0.03 -2.11
C ILE A 312 -16.10 -0.26 -1.14
N ALA A 313 -16.10 0.37 0.03
CA ALA A 313 -15.07 0.15 1.03
C ALA A 313 -15.65 0.08 2.44
N THR A 314 -14.97 -0.67 3.30
CA THR A 314 -15.28 -0.70 4.74
C THR A 314 -14.63 0.47 5.48
N PRO A 315 -15.17 0.91 6.64
CA PRO A 315 -14.63 2.05 7.40
C PRO A 315 -13.18 1.87 7.88
N GLY A 316 -12.73 0.61 8.03
CA GLY A 316 -11.35 0.30 8.45
C GLY A 316 -10.27 0.53 7.39
N THR A 317 -10.62 1.05 6.23
CA THR A 317 -9.69 1.31 5.12
C THR A 317 -9.44 2.80 4.95
N GLY A 318 -8.17 3.21 4.74
CA GLY A 318 -7.84 4.63 4.55
C GLY A 318 -8.54 5.28 3.35
N ILE A 319 -8.83 4.51 2.30
CA ILE A 319 -9.58 5.00 1.14
C ILE A 319 -10.99 5.46 1.50
N SER A 320 -11.59 4.95 2.59
CA SER A 320 -12.92 5.36 3.02
C SER A 320 -13.02 6.85 3.33
N GLU A 321 -11.92 7.49 3.75
CA GLU A 321 -11.86 8.94 3.95
C GLU A 321 -12.03 9.68 2.63
N LEU A 322 -11.28 9.26 1.60
CA LEU A 322 -11.34 9.87 0.28
C LEU A 322 -12.70 9.62 -0.40
N LEU A 323 -13.31 8.45 -0.19
CA LEU A 323 -14.65 8.16 -0.71
C LEU A 323 -15.73 9.06 -0.10
N ARG A 324 -15.64 9.35 1.20
CA ARG A 324 -16.57 10.28 1.87
C ARG A 324 -16.38 11.72 1.36
N GLU A 325 -15.13 12.13 1.15
CA GLU A 325 -14.78 13.47 0.68
C GLU A 325 -15.17 13.68 -0.79
N SER A 326 -14.88 12.70 -1.65
CA SER A 326 -15.11 12.78 -3.10
C SER A 326 -16.54 12.48 -3.53
N GLY A 327 -17.29 11.70 -2.74
CA GLY A 327 -18.50 11.04 -3.21
C GLY A 327 -18.25 9.96 -4.28
N GLY A 328 -17.00 9.44 -4.37
CA GLY A 328 -16.57 8.48 -5.40
C GLY A 328 -16.90 7.01 -5.08
N GLY A 329 -17.72 6.75 -4.08
CA GLY A 329 -18.07 5.38 -3.72
C GLY A 329 -18.99 5.29 -2.51
N LEU A 330 -19.16 4.07 -2.01
CA LEU A 330 -19.97 3.76 -0.84
C LEU A 330 -19.06 3.26 0.29
N VAL A 331 -19.24 3.82 1.49
CA VAL A 331 -18.58 3.32 2.71
C VAL A 331 -19.63 2.62 3.54
N VAL A 332 -19.46 1.31 3.74
CA VAL A 332 -20.45 0.44 4.40
C VAL A 332 -19.78 -0.43 5.45
N GLU A 333 -20.54 -0.84 6.46
CA GLU A 333 -20.06 -1.72 7.51
C GLU A 333 -19.60 -3.09 6.95
N PRO A 334 -18.66 -3.78 7.63
CA PRO A 334 -18.02 -4.99 7.10
C PRO A 334 -18.90 -6.25 7.14
N GLU A 335 -20.18 -6.12 7.52
CA GLU A 335 -21.14 -7.20 7.54
C GLU A 335 -21.53 -7.61 6.13
N PRO A 336 -21.70 -8.93 5.86
CA PRO A 336 -22.09 -9.42 4.55
C PRO A 336 -23.37 -8.79 3.99
N GLU A 337 -24.32 -8.46 4.84
CA GLU A 337 -25.60 -7.84 4.47
C GLU A 337 -25.36 -6.43 3.89
N ALA A 338 -24.62 -5.58 4.57
CA ALA A 338 -24.33 -4.21 4.14
C ALA A 338 -23.48 -4.18 2.85
N LEU A 339 -22.54 -5.10 2.73
CA LEU A 339 -21.74 -5.29 1.51
C LEU A 339 -22.64 -5.74 0.34
N ALA A 340 -23.57 -6.67 0.58
CA ALA A 340 -24.49 -7.17 -0.44
C ALA A 340 -25.40 -6.04 -0.97
N GLU A 341 -26.01 -5.27 -0.08
CA GLU A 341 -26.83 -4.11 -0.46
C GLU A 341 -26.04 -3.08 -1.30
N ALA A 342 -24.81 -2.80 -0.91
CA ALA A 342 -23.96 -1.87 -1.66
C ALA A 342 -23.60 -2.41 -3.05
N ILE A 343 -23.29 -3.70 -3.16
CA ILE A 343 -23.03 -4.38 -4.44
C ILE A 343 -24.27 -4.30 -5.33
N GLU A 344 -25.44 -4.65 -4.82
CA GLU A 344 -26.69 -4.60 -5.60
C GLU A 344 -27.01 -3.19 -6.08
N ARG A 345 -26.81 -2.17 -5.24
CA ARG A 345 -27.02 -0.77 -5.63
C ARG A 345 -26.12 -0.37 -6.80
N ILE A 346 -24.83 -0.75 -6.78
CA ILE A 346 -23.90 -0.44 -7.88
C ILE A 346 -24.29 -1.20 -9.14
N VAL A 347 -24.65 -2.49 -9.01
CA VAL A 347 -24.94 -3.35 -10.16
C VAL A 347 -26.28 -3.01 -10.81
N ARG A 348 -27.31 -2.66 -10.03
CA ARG A 348 -28.66 -2.42 -10.54
C ARG A 348 -28.94 -0.96 -10.92
N ASP A 349 -28.19 -0.01 -10.39
CA ASP A 349 -28.36 1.42 -10.66
C ASP A 349 -27.15 1.96 -11.44
N ALA A 350 -27.22 1.86 -12.76
CA ALA A 350 -26.17 2.35 -13.64
C ALA A 350 -25.94 3.88 -13.53
N ALA A 351 -26.99 4.65 -13.22
CA ALA A 351 -26.88 6.10 -13.05
C ALA A 351 -26.10 6.42 -11.76
N LEU A 352 -26.37 5.69 -10.66
CA LEU A 352 -25.60 5.79 -9.43
C LEU A 352 -24.13 5.40 -9.67
N ALA A 353 -23.89 4.27 -10.31
CA ALA A 353 -22.54 3.78 -10.59
C ALA A 353 -21.73 4.80 -11.41
N ALA A 354 -22.30 5.35 -12.49
CA ALA A 354 -21.67 6.37 -13.30
C ALA A 354 -21.38 7.65 -12.52
N ARG A 355 -22.33 8.13 -11.71
CA ARG A 355 -22.15 9.33 -10.89
C ARG A 355 -21.03 9.17 -9.87
N LEU A 356 -20.99 8.03 -9.15
CA LEU A 356 -19.93 7.73 -8.19
C LEU A 356 -18.56 7.61 -8.88
N GLY A 357 -18.52 6.90 -10.01
CA GLY A 357 -17.29 6.74 -10.80
C GLY A 357 -16.73 8.08 -11.26
N GLU A 358 -17.57 8.96 -11.81
CA GLU A 358 -17.14 10.27 -12.28
C GLU A 358 -16.68 11.19 -11.15
N ALA A 359 -17.39 11.19 -10.01
CA ALA A 359 -16.98 11.94 -8.82
C ALA A 359 -15.61 11.48 -8.31
N GLY A 360 -15.40 10.15 -8.23
CA GLY A 360 -14.11 9.56 -7.86
C GLY A 360 -12.99 9.94 -8.80
N LYS A 361 -13.24 9.84 -10.11
CA LYS A 361 -12.26 10.16 -11.17
C LYS A 361 -11.82 11.63 -11.11
N ASN A 362 -12.77 12.53 -10.98
CA ASN A 362 -12.48 13.97 -10.89
C ASN A 362 -11.68 14.30 -9.64
N PHE A 363 -12.02 13.69 -8.49
CA PHE A 363 -11.27 13.87 -7.27
C PHE A 363 -9.84 13.32 -7.37
N ALA A 364 -9.67 12.09 -7.87
CA ALA A 364 -8.37 11.45 -8.01
C ALA A 364 -7.44 12.26 -8.90
N ARG A 365 -7.92 12.75 -10.06
CA ARG A 365 -7.16 13.60 -10.98
C ARG A 365 -6.73 14.92 -10.37
N LYS A 366 -7.53 15.51 -9.47
CA LYS A 366 -7.27 16.82 -8.87
C LYS A 366 -6.40 16.75 -7.63
N HIS A 367 -6.47 15.67 -6.84
CA HIS A 367 -5.91 15.65 -5.48
C HIS A 367 -4.94 14.50 -5.19
N CYS A 368 -4.81 13.55 -6.12
CA CYS A 368 -4.08 12.31 -5.83
C CYS A 368 -2.92 12.03 -6.79
N ARG A 369 -2.45 13.02 -7.56
CA ARG A 369 -1.27 12.83 -8.39
C ARG A 369 0.00 12.83 -7.56
N TRP A 370 0.98 12.05 -7.95
CA TRP A 370 2.27 12.02 -7.26
C TRP A 370 2.93 13.39 -7.15
N ALA A 371 2.72 14.30 -8.13
CA ALA A 371 3.23 15.66 -8.08
C ALA A 371 2.69 16.44 -6.87
N ASP A 372 1.37 16.33 -6.60
CA ASP A 372 0.70 17.01 -5.49
C ASP A 372 1.13 16.40 -4.14
N VAL A 373 1.33 15.07 -4.10
CA VAL A 373 1.84 14.35 -2.92
C VAL A 373 3.29 14.75 -2.62
N ALA A 374 4.13 14.83 -3.65
CA ALA A 374 5.54 15.22 -3.49
C ALA A 374 5.67 16.67 -3.01
N GLU A 375 4.83 17.58 -3.48
CA GLU A 375 4.80 18.98 -3.00
C GLU A 375 4.47 19.05 -1.49
N ARG A 376 3.46 18.32 -1.06
CA ARG A 376 3.08 18.24 0.36
C ARG A 376 4.18 17.60 1.20
N MET A 377 4.85 16.58 0.68
CA MET A 377 5.95 15.91 1.37
C MET A 377 7.19 16.82 1.45
N GLU A 378 7.50 17.54 0.37
CA GLU A 378 8.58 18.54 0.35
C GLU A 378 8.34 19.65 1.38
N ALA A 379 7.10 20.17 1.45
CA ALA A 379 6.73 21.16 2.47
C ALA A 379 6.91 20.62 3.90
N LEU A 380 6.56 19.37 4.14
CA LEU A 380 6.82 18.70 5.41
C LEU A 380 8.34 18.65 5.69
N TYR A 381 9.15 18.18 4.75
CA TYR A 381 10.60 18.08 4.94
C TYR A 381 11.23 19.43 5.24
N ARG A 382 10.90 20.49 4.50
CA ARG A 382 11.39 21.85 4.77
C ARG A 382 11.03 22.32 6.18
N SER A 383 9.77 22.09 6.58
CA SER A 383 9.32 22.49 7.93
C SER A 383 10.06 21.77 9.08
N LEU A 384 10.63 20.59 8.82
CA LEU A 384 11.43 19.85 9.80
C LEU A 384 12.87 20.35 9.86
N LEU A 385 13.41 20.84 8.74
CA LEU A 385 14.74 21.45 8.68
C LEU A 385 14.77 22.84 9.30
N ASP A 386 13.68 23.60 9.17
CA ASP A 386 13.55 24.95 9.71
C ASP A 386 13.20 24.98 11.21
N ALA A 387 12.89 23.82 11.82
CA ALA A 387 12.52 23.75 13.23
C ALA A 387 13.73 24.01 14.14
N PRO A 388 13.64 24.93 15.13
CA PRO A 388 14.71 25.17 16.08
C PRO A 388 15.01 23.91 16.90
N GLY A 389 16.21 23.35 16.75
CA GLY A 389 16.65 22.10 17.40
C GLY A 389 17.02 20.96 16.46
N ALA A 390 17.03 21.17 15.14
CA ALA A 390 17.47 20.19 14.14
C ALA A 390 19.02 20.15 13.94
N ALA A 391 19.79 20.80 14.83
CA ALA A 391 21.26 20.81 14.80
C ALA A 391 21.86 19.97 15.93
#